data_81e324864ae720532977d329f1e4a2c0
#
_entry.id   81e324864ae720532977d329f1e4a2c0
#
_cell.length_a   1.000
_cell.length_b   1.000
_cell.length_c   1.000
_cell.angle_alpha   90.00
_cell.angle_beta   90.00
_cell.angle_gamma   90.00
#
_symmetry.space_group_name_H-M   'P 1'
#
loop_
_entity.id
_entity.type
_entity.pdbx_description
1 polymer ?
#
loop_
_entity_poly.entity_id
_entity_poly.type
_entity_poly.pdbx_seq_one_letter_code
_entity_poly.pdbx_strand_id
1 'polypeptide(L)'
;LKKIIIVPLLLILFSPAELFGQMFSVGDSEERQITRLGQYSTLGISWEFGDFDFTGEGVAPEDRADFQNSILRLRFENPGLHISAGFGGALTGMDDRSYVNINALLYNDLAFVRSERFILAIPIQIGTDLKSVNINTSNNSFQQSSLVLGTGLSMRYRATQRVDLALRATPNLGFSFSQGALFGGRLFRGMSSARLYFNDVLGSNSLVFGYDFDYRDYNIDGDRDDYQYLSHSFTIGIAF
;
A
#
# COMPACT_ATOMS: atom_id res chain seq x y z
N LEU A 1 -5.13 31.63 -3.86
CA LEU A 1 -5.93 30.64 -4.63
C LEU A 1 -5.52 29.18 -4.40
N LYS A 2 -4.48 28.86 -3.56
CA LYS A 2 -3.95 27.50 -3.33
C LYS A 2 -4.65 26.71 -2.19
N LYS A 3 -5.67 27.25 -1.51
CA LYS A 3 -6.29 26.63 -0.31
C LYS A 3 -7.64 25.93 -0.54
N ILE A 4 -8.17 25.91 -1.76
CA ILE A 4 -9.58 25.47 -2.00
C ILE A 4 -9.70 24.02 -2.48
N ILE A 5 -8.60 23.35 -2.90
CA ILE A 5 -8.68 22.01 -3.51
C ILE A 5 -8.61 20.86 -2.48
N ILE A 6 -8.14 21.11 -1.25
CA ILE A 6 -7.97 20.06 -0.22
C ILE A 6 -9.28 19.69 0.45
N VAL A 7 -10.22 20.60 0.56
CA VAL A 7 -11.50 20.39 1.28
C VAL A 7 -12.43 19.39 0.58
N PRO A 8 -12.64 19.41 -0.75
CA PRO A 8 -13.51 18.43 -1.40
C PRO A 8 -12.92 17.01 -1.43
N LEU A 9 -11.58 16.86 -1.44
CA LEU A 9 -10.94 15.56 -1.39
C LEU A 9 -11.10 14.87 -0.03
N LEU A 10 -11.09 15.65 1.06
CA LEU A 10 -11.37 15.15 2.42
C LEU A 10 -12.83 14.75 2.62
N LEU A 11 -13.77 15.45 1.98
CA LEU A 11 -15.21 15.12 2.08
C LEU A 11 -15.58 13.80 1.36
N ILE A 12 -14.84 13.42 0.32
CA ILE A 12 -15.02 12.12 -0.36
C ILE A 12 -14.54 10.96 0.52
N LEU A 13 -13.54 11.18 1.37
CA LEU A 13 -13.00 10.17 2.29
C LEU A 13 -13.92 9.91 3.51
N PHE A 14 -14.83 10.82 3.84
CA PHE A 14 -15.76 10.70 4.97
C PHE A 14 -17.19 10.33 4.59
N SER A 15 -17.46 10.03 3.31
CA SER A 15 -18.75 9.41 2.94
C SER A 15 -18.80 8.02 3.58
N PRO A 16 -19.81 7.71 4.41
CA PRO A 16 -19.87 6.43 5.07
C PRO A 16 -19.88 5.32 4.02
N ALA A 17 -18.92 4.39 4.15
CA ALA A 17 -18.74 3.26 3.25
C ALA A 17 -19.99 2.37 3.10
N GLU A 18 -21.00 2.58 3.91
CA GLU A 18 -22.31 1.93 3.84
C GLU A 18 -23.09 2.22 2.55
N LEU A 19 -22.86 3.39 1.91
CA LEU A 19 -23.57 3.72 0.67
C LEU A 19 -23.07 2.92 -0.55
N PHE A 20 -21.82 2.47 -0.56
CA PHE A 20 -21.27 1.69 -1.67
C PHE A 20 -21.47 0.18 -1.51
N GLY A 21 -21.65 -0.31 -0.28
CA GLY A 21 -21.90 -1.73 0.02
C GLY A 21 -23.31 -2.20 -0.36
N GLN A 22 -24.31 -1.31 -0.36
CA GLN A 22 -25.72 -1.66 -0.61
C GLN A 22 -26.09 -1.70 -2.09
N MET A 23 -25.30 -1.16 -2.99
CA MET A 23 -25.65 -1.08 -4.41
C MET A 23 -25.52 -2.41 -5.17
N PHE A 24 -24.92 -3.45 -4.58
CA PHE A 24 -24.71 -4.75 -5.22
C PHE A 24 -25.28 -5.94 -4.43
N SER A 25 -26.12 -5.70 -3.44
CA SER A 25 -26.79 -6.76 -2.69
C SER A 25 -28.25 -6.84 -3.10
N VAL A 26 -28.50 -7.46 -4.24
CA VAL A 26 -29.86 -7.92 -4.60
C VAL A 26 -29.89 -9.44 -4.43
N GLY A 27 -30.60 -9.89 -3.40
CA GLY A 27 -31.07 -11.26 -3.29
C GLY A 27 -30.57 -12.08 -2.09
N ASP A 28 -31.56 -12.44 -1.29
CA ASP A 28 -31.73 -13.56 -0.39
C ASP A 28 -31.29 -13.41 1.08
N SER A 29 -32.32 -13.14 1.84
CA SER A 29 -32.41 -13.19 3.28
C SER A 29 -32.72 -14.62 3.77
N GLU A 30 -31.74 -15.47 3.85
CA GLU A 30 -31.62 -16.58 4.82
C GLU A 30 -30.14 -16.89 5.01
N GLU A 31 -29.45 -15.99 5.70
CA GLU A 31 -28.03 -16.17 5.95
C GLU A 31 -27.80 -16.83 7.30
N ARG A 32 -27.43 -18.10 7.24
CA ARG A 32 -26.38 -18.59 8.15
C ARG A 32 -25.25 -17.56 8.09
N GLN A 33 -24.81 -17.05 9.21
CA GLN A 33 -23.56 -16.27 9.33
C GLN A 33 -22.38 -17.18 8.91
N ILE A 34 -22.24 -17.39 7.62
CA ILE A 34 -21.00 -17.90 7.07
C ILE A 34 -20.03 -16.72 7.22
N THR A 35 -19.13 -16.83 8.18
CA THR A 35 -18.04 -15.88 8.35
C THR A 35 -17.41 -15.69 6.99
N ARG A 36 -17.61 -14.53 6.36
CA ARG A 36 -17.21 -14.27 4.97
C ARG A 36 -15.70 -14.38 4.92
N LEU A 37 -15.18 -15.34 4.19
CA LEU A 37 -13.76 -15.59 4.04
C LEU A 37 -13.03 -14.30 3.66
N GLY A 38 -12.17 -13.79 4.56
CA GLY A 38 -11.25 -12.69 4.28
C GLY A 38 -11.85 -11.28 4.18
N GLN A 39 -12.95 -10.99 4.84
CA GLN A 39 -13.44 -9.61 5.02
C GLN A 39 -13.02 -9.09 6.40
N TYR A 40 -11.70 -8.98 6.62
CA TYR A 40 -11.14 -8.45 7.85
C TYR A 40 -10.78 -6.98 7.70
N SER A 41 -11.07 -6.20 8.72
CA SER A 41 -10.38 -4.94 8.95
C SER A 41 -9.14 -5.21 9.78
N THR A 42 -7.98 -4.77 9.34
CA THR A 42 -6.70 -5.07 9.98
C THR A 42 -5.99 -3.77 10.37
N LEU A 43 -5.50 -3.72 11.60
CA LEU A 43 -4.56 -2.70 12.05
C LEU A 43 -3.23 -3.39 12.36
N GLY A 44 -2.15 -2.93 11.76
CA GLY A 44 -0.84 -3.56 11.87
C GLY A 44 0.33 -2.59 11.92
N ILE A 45 1.42 -3.11 12.47
CA ILE A 45 2.73 -2.46 12.45
C ILE A 45 3.66 -3.34 11.63
N SER A 46 4.46 -2.72 10.76
CA SER A 46 5.39 -3.44 9.91
C SER A 46 6.80 -2.90 10.08
N TRP A 47 7.75 -3.81 10.03
CA TRP A 47 9.16 -3.50 9.83
C TRP A 47 9.52 -3.76 8.38
N GLU A 48 9.93 -2.71 7.69
CA GLU A 48 10.23 -2.72 6.26
C GLU A 48 11.73 -2.49 6.05
N PHE A 49 12.34 -3.26 5.18
CA PHE A 49 13.69 -3.06 4.67
C PHE A 49 13.56 -2.47 3.28
N GLY A 50 13.95 -1.22 3.13
CA GLY A 50 13.86 -0.47 1.89
C GLY A 50 15.22 -0.18 1.30
N ASP A 51 15.32 -0.41 0.00
CA ASP A 51 16.45 -0.03 -0.84
C ASP A 51 15.95 1.00 -1.86
N PHE A 52 16.39 2.24 -1.71
CA PHE A 52 16.07 3.35 -2.59
C PHE A 52 17.33 3.74 -3.33
N ASP A 53 17.36 3.44 -4.61
CA ASP A 53 18.47 3.74 -5.52
C ASP A 53 18.03 4.87 -6.47
N PHE A 54 18.65 6.02 -6.30
CA PHE A 54 18.40 7.19 -7.15
C PHE A 54 19.32 7.12 -8.37
N THR A 55 18.74 6.85 -9.52
CA THR A 55 19.46 6.66 -10.78
C THR A 55 19.54 7.92 -11.65
N GLY A 56 18.97 9.03 -11.19
CA GLY A 56 18.90 10.30 -11.92
C GLY A 56 20.27 10.86 -12.28
N GLU A 57 20.37 11.46 -13.47
CA GLU A 57 21.59 12.08 -13.98
C GLU A 57 21.76 13.53 -13.47
N GLY A 58 23.01 13.95 -13.31
CA GLY A 58 23.36 15.33 -12.99
C GLY A 58 23.20 15.75 -11.53
N VAL A 59 22.94 14.79 -10.63
CA VAL A 59 22.92 15.00 -9.18
C VAL A 59 24.26 14.53 -8.60
N ALA A 60 24.92 15.42 -7.84
CA ALA A 60 26.17 15.08 -7.17
C ALA A 60 25.94 13.92 -6.17
N PRO A 61 26.91 13.00 -5.98
CA PRO A 61 26.73 11.84 -5.10
C PRO A 61 26.28 12.20 -3.67
N GLU A 62 26.77 13.31 -3.13
CA GLU A 62 26.43 13.84 -1.82
C GLU A 62 24.99 14.34 -1.70
N ASP A 63 24.38 14.67 -2.83
CA ASP A 63 23.00 15.19 -2.94
C ASP A 63 21.98 14.13 -3.35
N ARG A 64 22.42 12.88 -3.56
CA ARG A 64 21.53 11.78 -3.91
C ARG A 64 20.73 11.33 -2.71
N ALA A 65 19.47 11.03 -2.94
CA ALA A 65 18.54 10.56 -1.91
C ALA A 65 18.63 9.05 -1.62
N ASP A 66 19.73 8.38 -2.04
CA ASP A 66 19.91 6.93 -1.89
C ASP A 66 19.91 6.50 -0.43
N PHE A 67 19.26 5.39 -0.13
CA PHE A 67 19.37 4.76 1.18
C PHE A 67 19.06 3.26 1.11
N GLN A 68 19.69 2.49 1.99
CA GLN A 68 19.37 1.08 2.24
C GLN A 68 19.19 0.91 3.74
N ASN A 69 17.95 1.05 4.20
CA ASN A 69 17.66 1.16 5.62
C ASN A 69 16.29 0.58 6.00
N SER A 70 16.07 0.50 7.31
CA SER A 70 14.80 0.07 7.88
C SER A 70 13.81 1.22 7.95
N ILE A 71 12.52 0.89 7.82
CA ILE A 71 11.39 1.80 7.87
C ILE A 71 10.34 1.17 8.80
N LEU A 72 9.83 1.93 9.74
CA LEU A 72 8.66 1.55 10.53
C LEU A 72 7.41 1.97 9.79
N ARG A 73 6.44 1.07 9.60
CA ARG A 73 5.20 1.35 8.87
C ARG A 73 3.97 1.00 9.69
N LEU A 74 3.04 1.92 9.77
CA LEU A 74 1.68 1.69 10.28
C LEU A 74 0.77 1.34 9.10
N ARG A 75 -0.13 0.37 9.29
CA ARG A 75 -1.05 -0.12 8.26
C ARG A 75 -2.46 -0.21 8.78
N PHE A 76 -3.39 0.22 7.96
CA PHE A 76 -4.81 -0.04 8.08
C PHE A 76 -5.30 -0.64 6.77
N GLU A 77 -5.88 -1.84 6.85
CA GLU A 77 -6.44 -2.55 5.71
C GLU A 77 -7.91 -2.86 6.02
N ASN A 78 -8.79 -2.55 5.08
CA ASN A 78 -10.21 -2.87 5.14
C ASN A 78 -10.60 -3.44 3.76
N PRO A 79 -11.66 -4.24 3.60
CA PRO A 79 -12.15 -4.64 2.30
C PRO A 79 -12.37 -3.42 1.40
N GLY A 80 -11.57 -3.31 0.34
CA GLY A 80 -11.60 -2.19 -0.61
C GLY A 80 -10.67 -1.02 -0.32
N LEU A 81 -10.03 -0.95 0.85
CA LEU A 81 -9.16 0.18 1.23
C LEU A 81 -7.90 -0.32 1.94
N HIS A 82 -6.76 0.19 1.53
CA HIS A 82 -5.49 0.03 2.25
C HIS A 82 -4.85 1.41 2.42
N ILE A 83 -4.53 1.78 3.64
CA ILE A 83 -3.78 2.99 3.98
C ILE A 83 -2.55 2.59 4.78
N SER A 84 -1.41 3.18 4.46
CA SER A 84 -0.21 2.98 5.25
C SER A 84 0.64 4.25 5.33
N ALA A 85 1.37 4.38 6.45
CA ALA A 85 2.32 5.46 6.67
C ALA A 85 3.64 4.85 7.14
N GLY A 86 4.72 5.11 6.40
CA GLY A 86 6.07 4.64 6.66
C GLY A 86 6.98 5.79 7.11
N PHE A 87 7.83 5.51 8.10
CA PHE A 87 8.74 6.47 8.70
C PHE A 87 10.14 5.86 8.82
N GLY A 88 11.12 6.53 8.25
CA GLY A 88 12.55 6.23 8.39
C GLY A 88 13.27 7.42 9.01
N GLY A 89 14.25 7.17 9.87
CA GLY A 89 15.03 8.18 10.56
C GLY A 89 15.94 7.53 11.62
N ALA A 90 16.43 8.29 12.59
CA ALA A 90 17.35 7.81 13.61
C ALA A 90 16.85 6.55 14.36
N LEU A 91 15.53 6.43 14.61
CA LEU A 91 14.94 5.25 15.27
C LEU A 91 15.04 3.96 14.41
N THR A 92 15.23 4.08 13.12
CA THR A 92 15.32 2.96 12.17
C THR A 92 16.73 2.78 11.59
N GLY A 93 17.74 3.48 12.15
CA GLY A 93 19.14 3.43 11.72
C GLY A 93 19.47 4.32 10.52
N MET A 94 18.63 5.31 10.25
CA MET A 94 18.80 6.28 9.17
C MET A 94 19.20 7.64 9.78
N ASP A 95 20.50 7.80 10.12
CA ASP A 95 20.97 8.97 10.89
C ASP A 95 21.15 10.22 10.03
N ASP A 96 21.56 10.06 8.78
CA ASP A 96 21.86 11.14 7.83
C ASP A 96 20.65 11.53 6.96
N ARG A 97 19.55 10.80 7.03
CA ARG A 97 18.35 10.99 6.23
C ARG A 97 17.09 10.83 7.04
N SER A 98 16.00 11.35 6.52
CA SER A 98 14.66 11.04 6.98
C SER A 98 13.76 10.67 5.81
N TYR A 99 12.93 9.65 6.03
CA TYR A 99 12.01 9.12 5.03
C TYR A 99 10.59 9.16 5.57
N VAL A 100 9.66 9.68 4.77
CA VAL A 100 8.22 9.62 5.03
C VAL A 100 7.53 9.13 3.78
N ASN A 101 6.64 8.17 3.94
CA ASN A 101 5.81 7.69 2.85
C ASN A 101 4.38 7.47 3.33
N ILE A 102 3.41 8.04 2.62
CA ILE A 102 1.99 7.81 2.86
C ILE A 102 1.42 7.19 1.59
N ASN A 103 0.78 6.04 1.74
CA ASN A 103 0.19 5.30 0.64
C ASN A 103 -1.29 5.03 0.92
N ALA A 104 -2.13 5.22 -0.09
CA ALA A 104 -3.53 4.87 -0.05
C ALA A 104 -3.92 4.12 -1.34
N LEU A 105 -4.57 2.98 -1.20
CA LEU A 105 -5.06 2.14 -2.28
C LEU A 105 -6.55 1.86 -2.08
N LEU A 106 -7.33 2.14 -3.10
CA LEU A 106 -8.70 1.66 -3.23
C LEU A 106 -8.69 0.47 -4.19
N TYR A 107 -9.38 -0.60 -3.83
CA TYR A 107 -9.43 -1.78 -4.69
C TYR A 107 -10.78 -2.49 -4.60
N ASN A 108 -11.08 -3.24 -5.65
CA ASN A 108 -12.23 -4.15 -5.68
C ASN A 108 -11.78 -5.49 -6.26
N ASP A 109 -12.13 -6.57 -5.58
CA ASP A 109 -11.79 -7.94 -5.98
C ASP A 109 -12.95 -8.56 -6.75
N LEU A 110 -12.80 -8.71 -8.08
CA LEU A 110 -13.77 -9.39 -8.94
C LEU A 110 -13.57 -10.90 -8.85
N ALA A 111 -14.31 -11.56 -7.97
CA ALA A 111 -14.19 -13.00 -7.76
C ALA A 111 -14.78 -13.78 -8.94
N PHE A 112 -13.96 -14.62 -9.59
CA PHE A 112 -14.36 -15.54 -10.65
C PHE A 112 -14.40 -17.01 -10.21
N VAL A 113 -13.75 -17.35 -9.08
CA VAL A 113 -13.94 -18.62 -8.37
C VAL A 113 -14.34 -18.31 -6.93
N ARG A 114 -15.41 -18.90 -6.46
CA ARG A 114 -15.88 -18.76 -5.08
C ARG A 114 -16.41 -20.07 -4.55
N SER A 115 -15.83 -20.50 -3.43
CA SER A 115 -16.31 -21.62 -2.65
C SER A 115 -16.25 -21.28 -1.15
N GLU A 116 -16.73 -22.14 -0.29
CA GLU A 116 -16.70 -21.92 1.16
C GLU A 116 -15.29 -21.74 1.73
N ARG A 117 -14.27 -22.33 1.09
CA ARG A 117 -12.89 -22.32 1.57
C ARG A 117 -11.90 -21.62 0.65
N PHE A 118 -12.35 -21.19 -0.53
CA PHE A 118 -11.44 -20.67 -1.54
C PHE A 118 -12.10 -19.58 -2.38
N ILE A 119 -11.40 -18.46 -2.53
CA ILE A 119 -11.79 -17.38 -3.41
C ILE A 119 -10.58 -17.06 -4.30
N LEU A 120 -10.82 -16.99 -5.61
CA LEU A 120 -9.85 -16.47 -6.57
C LEU A 120 -10.49 -15.29 -7.30
N ALA A 121 -9.78 -14.17 -7.34
CA ALA A 121 -10.33 -12.92 -7.86
C ALA A 121 -9.27 -12.12 -8.63
N ILE A 122 -9.76 -11.26 -9.51
CA ILE A 122 -8.97 -10.24 -10.19
C ILE A 122 -9.17 -8.93 -9.43
N PRO A 123 -8.15 -8.43 -8.71
CA PRO A 123 -8.21 -7.11 -8.10
C PRO A 123 -8.11 -6.04 -9.19
N ILE A 124 -8.93 -5.01 -9.08
CA ILE A 124 -8.78 -3.75 -9.80
C ILE A 124 -8.49 -2.71 -8.74
N GLN A 125 -7.41 -1.96 -8.89
CA GLN A 125 -6.99 -0.99 -7.88
C GLN A 125 -6.54 0.33 -8.47
N ILE A 126 -6.79 1.39 -7.71
CA ILE A 126 -6.27 2.73 -7.91
C ILE A 126 -5.58 3.16 -6.62
N GLY A 127 -4.44 3.81 -6.72
CA GLY A 127 -3.71 4.24 -5.55
C GLY A 127 -2.93 5.51 -5.73
N THR A 128 -2.64 6.14 -4.62
CA THR A 128 -1.75 7.29 -4.52
C THR A 128 -0.66 7.03 -3.50
N ASP A 129 0.49 7.61 -3.75
CA ASP A 129 1.67 7.46 -2.91
C ASP A 129 2.36 8.82 -2.80
N LEU A 130 2.56 9.27 -1.57
CA LEU A 130 3.33 10.46 -1.24
C LEU A 130 4.62 10.00 -0.58
N LYS A 131 5.76 10.43 -1.13
CA LYS A 131 7.09 10.08 -0.64
C LYS A 131 7.92 11.33 -0.44
N SER A 132 8.66 11.37 0.65
CA SER A 132 9.64 12.40 0.93
C SER A 132 10.89 11.78 1.51
N VAL A 133 12.05 12.12 0.93
CA VAL A 133 13.38 11.80 1.46
C VAL A 133 14.10 13.11 1.69
N ASN A 134 14.47 13.42 2.93
CA ASN A 134 15.25 14.59 3.26
C ASN A 134 16.66 14.16 3.65
N ILE A 135 17.66 14.87 3.14
CA ILE A 135 19.06 14.66 3.47
C ILE A 135 19.42 15.65 4.57
N ASN A 136 19.73 15.13 5.78
CA ASN A 136 19.94 15.97 6.97
C ASN A 136 21.24 16.80 6.89
N THR A 137 22.19 16.42 6.04
CA THR A 137 23.48 17.07 5.84
C THR A 137 23.47 18.15 4.78
N SER A 138 22.48 18.15 3.90
CA SER A 138 22.26 19.16 2.87
C SER A 138 20.80 19.62 2.92
N ASN A 139 20.51 20.83 2.40
CA ASN A 139 19.13 21.31 2.31
C ASN A 139 18.35 20.66 1.16
N ASN A 140 18.82 19.52 0.65
CA ASN A 140 18.20 18.83 -0.45
C ASN A 140 17.12 17.86 0.03
N SER A 141 15.99 17.86 -0.65
CA SER A 141 14.89 16.96 -0.40
C SER A 141 14.35 16.42 -1.71
N PHE A 142 14.07 15.12 -1.75
CA PHE A 142 13.30 14.50 -2.81
C PHE A 142 11.85 14.38 -2.36
N GLN A 143 10.91 14.87 -3.14
CA GLN A 143 9.48 14.74 -2.89
C GLN A 143 8.78 14.25 -4.13
N GLN A 144 7.94 13.27 -3.97
CA GLN A 144 7.16 12.67 -5.04
C GLN A 144 5.74 12.38 -4.60
N SER A 145 4.82 12.62 -5.51
CA SER A 145 3.44 12.16 -5.45
C SER A 145 3.16 11.32 -6.69
N SER A 146 2.50 10.18 -6.56
CA SER A 146 2.18 9.33 -7.70
C SER A 146 0.73 8.87 -7.67
N LEU A 147 0.19 8.60 -8.85
CA LEU A 147 -1.08 7.93 -9.06
C LEU A 147 -0.84 6.66 -9.87
N VAL A 148 -1.34 5.52 -9.39
CA VAL A 148 -1.18 4.22 -10.04
C VAL A 148 -2.52 3.55 -10.24
N LEU A 149 -2.62 2.80 -11.34
CA LEU A 149 -3.72 1.89 -11.66
C LEU A 149 -3.15 0.50 -11.84
N GLY A 150 -3.79 -0.50 -11.28
CA GLY A 150 -3.31 -1.86 -11.34
C GLY A 150 -4.40 -2.90 -11.33
N THR A 151 -3.99 -4.08 -11.77
CA THR A 151 -4.77 -5.31 -11.71
C THR A 151 -3.84 -6.47 -11.48
N GLY A 152 -4.37 -7.67 -11.23
CA GLY A 152 -3.53 -8.82 -10.98
C GLY A 152 -4.32 -10.03 -10.54
N LEU A 153 -3.83 -10.72 -9.52
CA LEU A 153 -4.47 -11.90 -8.97
C LEU A 153 -4.52 -11.80 -7.44
N SER A 154 -5.66 -12.15 -6.86
CA SER A 154 -5.82 -12.33 -5.42
C SER A 154 -6.44 -13.69 -5.13
N MET A 155 -5.94 -14.32 -4.08
CA MET A 155 -6.40 -15.61 -3.59
C MET A 155 -6.66 -15.51 -2.08
N ARG A 156 -7.76 -16.11 -1.63
CA ARG A 156 -8.05 -16.32 -0.22
C ARG A 156 -8.37 -17.79 0.00
N TYR A 157 -7.77 -18.38 1.02
CA TYR A 157 -7.91 -19.78 1.32
C TYR A 157 -8.08 -20.00 2.81
N ARG A 158 -9.14 -20.71 3.19
CA ARG A 158 -9.37 -21.19 4.56
C ARG A 158 -8.72 -22.55 4.75
N ALA A 159 -7.51 -22.56 5.31
CA ALA A 159 -6.77 -23.80 5.55
C ALA A 159 -7.45 -24.65 6.64
N THR A 160 -7.90 -23.99 7.71
CA THR A 160 -8.66 -24.61 8.81
C THR A 160 -9.73 -23.63 9.29
N GLN A 161 -10.58 -24.02 10.24
CA GLN A 161 -11.54 -23.07 10.85
C GLN A 161 -10.88 -21.87 11.53
N ARG A 162 -9.60 -22.02 11.92
CA ARG A 162 -8.84 -20.99 12.65
C ARG A 162 -7.73 -20.34 11.83
N VAL A 163 -7.49 -20.77 10.60
CA VAL A 163 -6.35 -20.28 9.80
C VAL A 163 -6.83 -19.94 8.40
N ASP A 164 -6.74 -18.66 8.07
CA ASP A 164 -6.99 -18.14 6.73
C ASP A 164 -5.69 -17.60 6.12
N LEU A 165 -5.49 -17.85 4.83
CA LEU A 165 -4.39 -17.33 4.02
C LEU A 165 -4.96 -16.39 2.95
N ALA A 166 -4.36 -15.22 2.79
CA ALA A 166 -4.63 -14.33 1.67
C ALA A 166 -3.34 -13.99 0.93
N LEU A 167 -3.36 -14.12 -0.38
CA LEU A 167 -2.25 -13.78 -1.27
C LEU A 167 -2.75 -12.78 -2.31
N ARG A 168 -1.92 -11.82 -2.68
CA ARG A 168 -2.20 -10.86 -3.74
C ARG A 168 -0.93 -10.52 -4.49
N ALA A 169 -1.02 -10.40 -5.81
CA ALA A 169 0.05 -9.88 -6.66
C ALA A 169 -0.56 -8.95 -7.69
N THR A 170 -0.07 -7.71 -7.76
CA THR A 170 -0.62 -6.66 -8.62
C THR A 170 0.49 -5.84 -9.24
N PRO A 171 0.76 -6.01 -10.54
CA PRO A 171 1.45 -5.00 -11.33
C PRO A 171 0.57 -3.75 -11.48
N ASN A 172 1.19 -2.58 -11.37
CA ASN A 172 0.54 -1.29 -11.52
C ASN A 172 1.36 -0.43 -12.47
N LEU A 173 0.66 0.38 -13.25
CA LEU A 173 1.23 1.42 -14.09
C LEU A 173 0.69 2.77 -13.63
N GLY A 174 1.51 3.79 -13.72
CA GLY A 174 1.12 5.10 -13.27
C GLY A 174 2.05 6.19 -13.78
N PHE A 175 1.80 7.35 -13.25
CA PHE A 175 2.60 8.55 -13.45
C PHE A 175 2.84 9.23 -12.12
N SER A 176 3.83 10.12 -12.07
CA SER A 176 4.11 10.82 -10.85
C SER A 176 4.40 12.30 -11.08
N PHE A 177 4.35 13.01 -9.96
CA PHE A 177 4.65 14.43 -9.86
C PHE A 177 5.85 14.53 -8.93
N SER A 178 7.00 14.94 -9.42
CA SER A 178 8.16 15.26 -8.61
C SER A 178 8.52 16.72 -8.75
N GLN A 179 8.87 17.35 -7.65
CA GLN A 179 9.44 18.71 -7.57
C GLN A 179 8.73 19.79 -8.42
N GLY A 180 7.40 19.69 -8.56
CA GLY A 180 6.59 20.71 -9.23
C GLY A 180 6.35 20.50 -10.72
N ALA A 181 6.88 19.44 -11.33
CA ALA A 181 6.49 19.04 -12.69
C ALA A 181 5.11 18.37 -12.66
N LEU A 182 4.17 18.91 -13.41
CA LEU A 182 2.86 18.26 -13.64
C LEU A 182 3.05 17.18 -14.72
N PHE A 183 2.69 15.92 -14.40
CA PHE A 183 2.76 14.79 -15.31
C PHE A 183 4.19 14.45 -15.78
N GLY A 184 5.07 14.18 -14.84
CA GLY A 184 6.42 13.71 -15.14
C GLY A 184 6.54 12.19 -15.08
N GLY A 185 7.04 11.59 -16.14
CA GLY A 185 7.52 10.23 -16.19
C GLY A 185 6.51 9.10 -16.09
N ARG A 186 7.03 7.90 -16.29
CA ARG A 186 6.31 6.64 -16.22
C ARG A 186 6.74 5.90 -14.95
N LEU A 187 5.77 5.45 -14.15
CA LEU A 187 5.98 4.62 -12.98
C LEU A 187 5.45 3.21 -13.23
N PHE A 188 6.31 2.20 -13.05
CA PHE A 188 5.91 0.83 -12.84
C PHE A 188 6.03 0.49 -11.36
N ARG A 189 5.00 -0.18 -10.79
CA ARG A 189 5.00 -0.64 -9.41
C ARG A 189 4.49 -2.08 -9.34
N GLY A 190 5.37 -3.02 -9.01
CA GLY A 190 5.01 -4.41 -8.71
C GLY A 190 4.77 -4.59 -7.23
N MET A 191 3.57 -5.02 -6.84
CA MET A 191 3.22 -5.28 -5.44
C MET A 191 2.83 -6.73 -5.26
N SER A 192 3.32 -7.36 -4.19
CA SER A 192 2.77 -8.62 -3.73
C SER A 192 2.61 -8.63 -2.21
N SER A 193 1.62 -9.36 -1.72
CA SER A 193 1.36 -9.48 -0.30
C SER A 193 0.89 -10.88 0.06
N ALA A 194 1.28 -11.32 1.26
CA ALA A 194 0.80 -12.52 1.90
C ALA A 194 0.31 -12.16 3.31
N ARG A 195 -0.86 -12.66 3.70
CA ARG A 195 -1.42 -12.49 5.04
C ARG A 195 -1.84 -13.83 5.57
N LEU A 196 -1.46 -14.12 6.80
CA LEU A 196 -1.85 -15.30 7.55
C LEU A 196 -2.64 -14.84 8.77
N TYR A 197 -3.90 -15.24 8.84
CA TYR A 197 -4.82 -14.90 9.92
C TYR A 197 -4.99 -16.09 10.83
N PHE A 198 -4.77 -15.90 12.12
CA PHE A 198 -5.09 -16.85 13.17
C PHE A 198 -6.35 -16.36 13.87
N ASN A 199 -7.48 -16.96 13.51
CA ASN A 199 -8.80 -16.54 13.94
C ASN A 199 -9.06 -16.91 15.41
N ASP A 200 -9.81 -16.08 16.13
CA ASP A 200 -10.27 -16.30 17.50
C ASP A 200 -9.11 -16.48 18.53
N VAL A 201 -7.95 -15.87 18.27
CA VAL A 201 -6.80 -15.92 19.20
C VAL A 201 -6.91 -14.85 20.29
N LEU A 202 -7.50 -13.71 19.96
CA LEU A 202 -7.67 -12.55 20.86
C LEU A 202 -9.16 -12.28 21.11
N GLY A 203 -9.86 -13.26 21.67
CA GLY A 203 -11.32 -13.23 21.79
C GLY A 203 -11.97 -13.41 20.42
N SER A 204 -12.77 -12.44 19.96
CA SER A 204 -13.36 -12.43 18.61
C SER A 204 -12.41 -11.92 17.53
N ASN A 205 -11.22 -11.45 17.90
CA ASN A 205 -10.25 -10.88 16.98
C ASN A 205 -9.22 -11.91 16.52
N SER A 206 -8.66 -11.67 15.35
CA SER A 206 -7.63 -12.52 14.76
C SER A 206 -6.25 -11.87 14.90
N LEU A 207 -5.23 -12.68 15.14
CA LEU A 207 -3.83 -12.26 15.00
C LEU A 207 -3.42 -12.40 13.54
N VAL A 208 -2.71 -11.39 13.02
CA VAL A 208 -2.29 -11.35 11.62
C VAL A 208 -0.79 -11.28 11.51
N PHE A 209 -0.21 -12.14 10.68
CA PHE A 209 1.16 -12.03 10.19
C PHE A 209 1.13 -11.72 8.71
N GLY A 210 1.94 -10.76 8.29
CA GLY A 210 1.98 -10.30 6.92
C GLY A 210 3.39 -10.21 6.37
N TYR A 211 3.50 -10.40 5.07
CA TYR A 211 4.67 -10.09 4.28
C TYR A 211 4.24 -9.30 3.05
N ASP A 212 4.97 -8.24 2.74
CA ASP A 212 4.78 -7.45 1.53
C ASP A 212 6.10 -7.29 0.80
N PHE A 213 6.01 -7.34 -0.51
CA PHE A 213 7.06 -6.99 -1.46
C PHE A 213 6.56 -5.82 -2.31
N ASP A 214 7.37 -4.76 -2.45
CA ASP A 214 7.07 -3.58 -3.28
C ASP A 214 8.31 -3.25 -4.12
N TYR A 215 8.15 -3.30 -5.43
CA TYR A 215 9.17 -2.88 -6.39
C TYR A 215 8.63 -1.71 -7.19
N ARG A 216 9.43 -0.67 -7.37
CA ARG A 216 9.10 0.52 -8.15
C ARG A 216 10.24 0.87 -9.07
N ASP A 217 9.89 1.18 -10.30
CA ASP A 217 10.79 1.69 -11.31
C ASP A 217 10.17 2.95 -11.89
N TYR A 218 10.83 4.06 -11.68
CA TYR A 218 10.38 5.39 -12.04
C TYR A 218 11.33 6.02 -13.03
N ASN A 219 10.82 6.31 -14.22
CA ASN A 219 11.58 6.90 -15.30
C ASN A 219 10.90 8.20 -15.75
N ILE A 220 11.64 9.30 -15.66
CA ILE A 220 11.20 10.64 -16.04
C ILE A 220 11.83 11.03 -17.38
N ASP A 221 11.03 11.67 -18.25
CA ASP A 221 11.58 12.33 -19.43
C ASP A 221 12.58 13.42 -19.00
N GLY A 222 13.88 13.17 -19.24
CA GLY A 222 14.97 14.05 -18.85
C GLY A 222 15.90 13.48 -17.77
N ASP A 223 15.70 12.23 -17.33
CA ASP A 223 16.61 11.39 -16.51
C ASP A 223 17.11 12.03 -15.20
N ARG A 224 16.47 13.08 -14.71
CA ARG A 224 16.99 13.82 -13.56
C ARG A 224 16.57 13.26 -12.20
N ASP A 225 15.36 12.74 -12.11
CA ASP A 225 14.76 12.29 -10.85
C ASP A 225 14.38 10.80 -10.90
N ASP A 226 15.04 10.02 -11.76
CA ASP A 226 14.82 8.59 -11.89
C ASP A 226 15.26 7.84 -10.65
N TYR A 227 14.51 6.82 -10.26
CA TYR A 227 14.88 5.97 -9.14
C TYR A 227 14.28 4.57 -9.26
N GLN A 228 14.93 3.64 -8.56
CA GLN A 228 14.38 2.33 -8.26
C GLN A 228 14.14 2.21 -6.75
N TYR A 229 13.12 1.50 -6.38
CA TYR A 229 12.82 1.19 -4.97
C TYR A 229 12.41 -0.26 -4.83
N LEU A 230 13.09 -0.95 -3.95
CA LEU A 230 12.78 -2.32 -3.58
C LEU A 230 12.54 -2.38 -2.09
N SER A 231 11.45 -3.03 -1.65
CA SER A 231 11.26 -3.25 -0.23
C SER A 231 10.62 -4.60 0.11
N HIS A 232 10.99 -5.07 1.29
CA HIS A 232 10.44 -6.24 1.96
C HIS A 232 9.90 -5.81 3.32
N SER A 233 8.67 -6.14 3.64
CA SER A 233 8.02 -5.69 4.86
C SER A 233 7.37 -6.87 5.58
N PHE A 234 7.63 -6.98 6.88
CA PHE A 234 7.02 -7.96 7.77
C PHE A 234 6.06 -7.25 8.71
N THR A 235 4.83 -7.73 8.76
CA THR A 235 3.73 -7.12 9.51
C THR A 235 3.27 -8.04 10.63
N ILE A 236 3.00 -7.45 11.79
CA ILE A 236 2.17 -8.06 12.84
C ILE A 236 0.97 -7.15 13.09
N GLY A 237 -0.21 -7.71 13.28
CA GLY A 237 -1.44 -6.93 13.43
C GLY A 237 -2.58 -7.69 14.04
N ILE A 238 -3.67 -6.98 14.23
CA ILE A 238 -4.94 -7.49 14.73
C ILE A 238 -5.99 -7.25 13.64
N ALA A 239 -6.79 -8.29 13.37
CA ALA A 239 -7.94 -8.22 12.47
C ALA A 239 -9.25 -8.39 13.26
N PHE A 240 -10.26 -7.63 12.90
CA PHE A 240 -11.56 -7.52 13.55
C PHE A 240 -12.69 -7.37 12.52
#